data_10d8f195377836308904c14d7e175747
#
_entry.id   10d8f195377836308904c14d7e175747
#
_cell.length_a   1.000
_cell.length_b   1.000
_cell.length_c   1.000
_cell.angle_alpha   90.00
_cell.angle_beta   90.00
_cell.angle_gamma   90.00
#
_symmetry.space_group_name_H-M   'P 1'
#
loop_
_entity.id
_entity.type
_entity.pdbx_description
1 polymer ?
#
loop_
_entity_poly.entity_id
_entity_poly.type
_entity_poly.pdbx_seq_one_letter_code
_entity_poly.pdbx_strand_id
1 'polypeptide(L)'
;MKRASESHKIRYITAGVCSIAGCFLMVAFPQTALTGVRAGIDLFSKSVLPTLFPFFILVDFLGSLGVPERVGRLFEPVFRRLFLCSGTGAFIWMFSLFSGYPMAAKLLGESIRSGKMGQTEGKRILSFSCVSGPLFMVGTVGTVMLKNPGLGYLIAVGHYVGALINGLIFCHGILPKTGSLVTTFGLESSQPPIRRTEEKPISLFTLLSESILKAFRTLGLILGYIVIFSVAAEFLRPYPLGIFGLGLEMTMGCHLVSELPGLSGPLRLGLCGAVLAFGGCSIAGQSMAMLAGSGIGITYYLYMKLNHGILSGIVTAGLMMLLQACGFVDLPVGLVYGSDNEVIRMLGGFHTTIFHMGSVVTVTILMVVICGLDRWVHGRIVNDKKDITERRNDDEGSWNHS
;
A
#
# COMPACT_ATOMS: atom_id res chain seq x y z
N MET A 1 11.36 27.75 -22.45
CA MET A 1 10.16 27.16 -23.08
C MET A 1 10.47 26.16 -24.20
N LYS A 2 11.33 26.42 -25.20
CA LYS A 2 11.63 25.48 -26.31
C LYS A 2 12.14 24.10 -25.84
N ARG A 3 13.10 24.02 -24.89
CA ARG A 3 13.62 22.74 -24.37
C ARG A 3 12.58 21.88 -23.65
N ALA A 4 11.61 22.48 -22.95
CA ALA A 4 10.52 21.74 -22.31
C ALA A 4 9.56 21.13 -23.36
N SER A 5 9.26 21.86 -24.45
CA SER A 5 8.43 21.38 -25.55
C SER A 5 9.09 20.21 -26.32
N GLU A 6 10.41 20.29 -26.56
CA GLU A 6 11.17 19.22 -27.22
C GLU A 6 11.22 17.96 -26.35
N SER A 7 11.45 18.09 -25.05
CA SER A 7 11.43 16.97 -24.10
C SER A 7 10.05 16.25 -24.07
N HIS A 8 8.96 17.00 -24.16
CA HIS A 8 7.62 16.42 -24.26
C HIS A 8 7.43 15.64 -25.58
N LYS A 9 7.82 16.22 -26.72
CA LYS A 9 7.71 15.55 -28.03
C LYS A 9 8.51 14.25 -28.04
N ILE A 10 9.75 14.25 -27.56
CA ILE A 10 10.61 13.06 -27.50
C ILE A 10 9.91 11.96 -26.68
N ARG A 11 9.36 12.28 -25.53
CA ARG A 11 8.65 11.30 -24.67
C ARG A 11 7.44 10.68 -25.37
N TYR A 12 6.64 11.45 -26.09
CA TYR A 12 5.49 10.92 -26.83
C TYR A 12 5.93 10.05 -28.00
N ILE A 13 6.96 10.44 -28.74
CA ILE A 13 7.50 9.66 -29.85
C ILE A 13 8.06 8.33 -29.31
N THR A 14 8.87 8.37 -28.25
CA THR A 14 9.41 7.16 -27.63
C THR A 14 8.32 6.23 -27.14
N ALA A 15 7.30 6.76 -26.45
CA ALA A 15 6.15 5.96 -26.03
C ALA A 15 5.40 5.33 -27.20
N GLY A 16 5.20 6.09 -28.29
CA GLY A 16 4.57 5.58 -29.50
C GLY A 16 5.37 4.45 -30.15
N VAL A 17 6.68 4.64 -30.31
CA VAL A 17 7.59 3.62 -30.88
C VAL A 17 7.60 2.36 -30.01
N CYS A 18 7.71 2.50 -28.67
CA CYS A 18 7.65 1.36 -27.75
C CYS A 18 6.30 0.63 -27.82
N SER A 19 5.18 1.36 -27.97
CA SER A 19 3.87 0.75 -28.09
C SER A 19 3.73 -0.04 -29.40
N ILE A 20 4.18 0.52 -30.52
CA ILE A 20 4.15 -0.17 -31.83
C ILE A 20 5.06 -1.40 -31.79
N ALA A 21 6.27 -1.29 -31.23
CA ALA A 21 7.17 -2.41 -31.07
C ALA A 21 6.56 -3.51 -30.18
N GLY A 22 5.90 -3.13 -29.08
CA GLY A 22 5.18 -4.06 -28.21
C GLY A 22 4.06 -4.80 -28.96
N CYS A 23 3.22 -4.09 -29.71
CA CYS A 23 2.19 -4.72 -30.54
C CYS A 23 2.78 -5.68 -31.57
N PHE A 24 3.85 -5.28 -32.24
CA PHE A 24 4.55 -6.14 -33.20
C PHE A 24 5.10 -7.41 -32.55
N LEU A 25 5.76 -7.30 -31.40
CA LEU A 25 6.28 -8.45 -30.64
C LEU A 25 5.15 -9.41 -30.23
N MET A 26 4.01 -8.89 -29.78
CA MET A 26 2.87 -9.72 -29.38
C MET A 26 2.28 -10.50 -30.55
N VAL A 27 2.27 -9.92 -31.76
CA VAL A 27 1.81 -10.59 -32.99
C VAL A 27 2.85 -11.56 -33.52
N ALA A 28 4.15 -11.20 -33.48
CA ALA A 28 5.23 -12.05 -33.98
C ALA A 28 5.49 -13.27 -33.07
N PHE A 29 5.28 -13.14 -31.76
CA PHE A 29 5.51 -14.19 -30.77
C PHE A 29 4.28 -14.42 -29.88
N PRO A 30 3.15 -14.89 -30.44
CA PRO A 30 1.88 -14.96 -29.74
C PRO A 30 1.90 -15.90 -28.52
N GLN A 31 2.68 -16.99 -28.58
CA GLN A 31 2.77 -17.94 -27.46
C GLN A 31 3.45 -17.30 -26.23
N THR A 32 4.55 -16.58 -26.44
CA THR A 32 5.25 -15.85 -25.36
C THR A 32 4.34 -14.77 -24.78
N ALA A 33 3.65 -14.01 -25.63
CA ALA A 33 2.70 -12.99 -25.16
C ALA A 33 1.57 -13.60 -24.34
N LEU A 34 0.93 -14.69 -24.83
CA LEU A 34 -0.13 -15.37 -24.10
C LEU A 34 0.34 -15.97 -22.77
N THR A 35 1.56 -16.49 -22.71
CA THR A 35 2.15 -17.00 -21.47
C THR A 35 2.29 -15.87 -20.45
N GLY A 36 2.81 -14.72 -20.85
CA GLY A 36 2.92 -13.54 -19.98
C GLY A 36 1.57 -13.00 -19.53
N VAL A 37 0.57 -12.94 -20.43
CA VAL A 37 -0.80 -12.53 -20.08
C VAL A 37 -1.41 -13.48 -19.06
N ARG A 38 -1.32 -14.80 -19.29
CA ARG A 38 -1.84 -15.80 -18.34
C ARG A 38 -1.17 -15.68 -16.99
N ALA A 39 0.16 -15.55 -16.95
CA ALA A 39 0.91 -15.37 -15.71
C ALA A 39 0.44 -14.12 -14.94
N GLY A 40 0.23 -13.00 -15.64
CA GLY A 40 -0.27 -11.76 -15.03
C GLY A 40 -1.69 -11.88 -14.49
N ILE A 41 -2.61 -12.51 -15.23
CA ILE A 41 -3.99 -12.75 -14.80
C ILE A 41 -4.01 -13.71 -13.60
N ASP A 42 -3.23 -14.78 -13.63
CA ASP A 42 -3.13 -15.75 -12.54
C ASP A 42 -2.59 -15.11 -11.26
N LEU A 43 -1.55 -14.29 -11.37
CA LEU A 43 -1.00 -13.52 -10.25
C LEU A 43 -2.06 -12.59 -9.66
N PHE A 44 -2.75 -11.84 -10.52
CA PHE A 44 -3.79 -10.92 -10.09
C PHE A 44 -4.94 -11.65 -9.39
N SER A 45 -5.49 -12.68 -10.00
CA SER A 45 -6.68 -13.37 -9.49
C SER A 45 -6.42 -14.20 -8.25
N LYS A 46 -5.24 -14.83 -8.14
CA LYS A 46 -4.90 -15.72 -7.01
C LYS A 46 -4.29 -14.98 -5.82
N SER A 47 -3.61 -13.86 -6.04
CA SER A 47 -2.87 -13.15 -4.98
C SER A 47 -3.37 -11.73 -4.74
N VAL A 48 -3.53 -10.93 -5.78
CA VAL A 48 -3.78 -9.49 -5.65
C VAL A 48 -5.25 -9.20 -5.37
N LEU A 49 -6.15 -9.76 -6.16
CA LEU A 49 -7.59 -9.52 -6.02
C LEU A 49 -8.13 -9.92 -4.65
N PRO A 50 -7.90 -11.15 -4.13
CA PRO A 50 -8.47 -11.55 -2.84
C PRO A 50 -7.89 -10.77 -1.66
N THR A 51 -6.66 -10.25 -1.79
CA THR A 51 -6.02 -9.47 -0.73
C THR A 51 -6.42 -8.00 -0.76
N LEU A 52 -6.40 -7.35 -1.93
CA LEU A 52 -6.59 -5.91 -2.02
C LEU A 52 -8.06 -5.49 -2.10
N PHE A 53 -8.91 -6.29 -2.73
CA PHE A 53 -10.30 -5.90 -2.97
C PHE A 53 -11.09 -5.59 -1.69
N PRO A 54 -11.11 -6.48 -0.67
CA PRO A 54 -11.79 -6.19 0.59
C PRO A 54 -11.19 -4.97 1.30
N PHE A 55 -9.85 -4.84 1.30
CA PHE A 55 -9.19 -3.70 1.93
C PHE A 55 -9.51 -2.39 1.25
N PHE A 56 -9.54 -2.33 -0.08
CA PHE A 56 -9.88 -1.10 -0.80
C PHE A 56 -11.29 -0.64 -0.50
N ILE A 57 -12.26 -1.56 -0.44
CA ILE A 57 -13.65 -1.25 -0.06
C ILE A 57 -13.68 -0.70 1.36
N LEU A 58 -13.09 -1.42 2.31
CA LEU A 58 -13.13 -1.04 3.73
C LEU A 58 -12.44 0.29 3.99
N VAL A 59 -11.27 0.53 3.40
CA VAL A 59 -10.51 1.78 3.60
C VAL A 59 -11.26 2.97 3.03
N ASP A 60 -11.84 2.86 1.83
CA ASP A 60 -12.63 3.92 1.22
C ASP A 60 -13.92 4.21 2.03
N PHE A 61 -14.59 3.15 2.46
CA PHE A 61 -15.78 3.26 3.31
C PHE A 61 -15.46 3.91 4.66
N LEU A 62 -14.38 3.47 5.35
CA LEU A 62 -13.91 4.10 6.60
C LEU A 62 -13.50 5.55 6.40
N GLY A 63 -12.92 5.87 5.24
CA GLY A 63 -12.59 7.23 4.83
C GLY A 63 -13.83 8.13 4.78
N SER A 64 -14.92 7.61 4.23
CA SER A 64 -16.20 8.32 4.14
C SER A 64 -16.85 8.53 5.52
N LEU A 65 -16.50 7.73 6.52
CA LEU A 65 -16.99 7.83 7.90
C LEU A 65 -16.15 8.71 8.83
N GLY A 66 -15.08 9.34 8.33
CA GLY A 66 -14.19 10.19 9.11
C GLY A 66 -13.31 9.44 10.11
N VAL A 67 -13.04 8.15 9.86
CA VAL A 67 -12.14 7.32 10.70
C VAL A 67 -10.70 7.78 10.59
N PRO A 68 -10.17 8.20 9.40
CA PRO A 68 -8.79 8.69 9.28
C PRO A 68 -8.45 9.80 10.26
N GLU A 69 -9.37 10.73 10.45
CA GLU A 69 -9.20 11.89 11.34
C GLU A 69 -9.16 11.47 12.83
N ARG A 70 -9.90 10.45 13.22
CA ARG A 70 -9.92 9.94 14.60
C ARG A 70 -8.67 9.14 14.92
N VAL A 71 -8.30 8.21 14.06
CA VAL A 71 -7.06 7.43 14.17
C VAL A 71 -5.86 8.36 14.14
N GLY A 72 -5.88 9.33 13.22
CA GLY A 72 -4.83 10.33 13.10
C GLY A 72 -4.57 11.06 14.41
N ARG A 73 -5.60 11.57 15.09
CA ARG A 73 -5.46 12.27 16.37
C ARG A 73 -4.80 11.44 17.47
N LEU A 74 -5.12 10.14 17.52
CA LEU A 74 -4.56 9.24 18.51
C LEU A 74 -3.04 9.06 18.35
N PHE A 75 -2.57 8.93 17.12
CA PHE A 75 -1.16 8.66 16.82
C PHE A 75 -0.34 9.90 16.47
N GLU A 76 -0.95 11.09 16.41
CA GLU A 76 -0.30 12.33 16.01
C GLU A 76 0.97 12.65 16.82
N PRO A 77 1.01 12.52 18.17
CA PRO A 77 2.22 12.84 18.92
C PRO A 77 3.44 12.00 18.51
N VAL A 78 3.21 10.71 18.24
CA VAL A 78 4.25 9.76 17.82
C VAL A 78 4.74 10.08 16.41
N PHE A 79 3.81 10.23 15.46
CA PHE A 79 4.16 10.46 14.05
C PHE A 79 4.75 11.84 13.82
N ARG A 80 4.30 12.86 14.55
CA ARG A 80 4.88 14.19 14.53
C ARG A 80 6.32 14.19 15.01
N ARG A 81 6.64 13.44 16.08
CA ARG A 81 7.99 13.37 16.64
C ARG A 81 8.94 12.52 15.79
N LEU A 82 8.49 11.35 15.33
CA LEU A 82 9.33 10.39 14.61
C LEU A 82 9.47 10.71 13.14
N PHE A 83 8.38 11.11 12.47
CA PHE A 83 8.35 11.25 11.01
C PHE A 83 8.02 12.66 10.53
N LEU A 84 7.91 13.64 11.42
CA LEU A 84 7.61 15.04 11.08
C LEU A 84 6.38 15.18 10.19
N CYS A 85 5.34 14.38 10.44
CA CYS A 85 4.08 14.39 9.69
C CYS A 85 2.87 14.37 10.63
N SER A 86 1.70 14.69 10.10
CA SER A 86 0.44 14.67 10.85
C SER A 86 -0.02 13.24 11.16
N GLY A 87 -0.96 13.11 12.06
CA GLY A 87 -1.57 11.82 12.39
C GLY A 87 -2.27 11.12 11.22
N THR A 88 -2.64 11.84 10.16
CA THR A 88 -3.13 11.22 8.90
C THR A 88 -2.12 10.23 8.34
N GLY A 89 -0.82 10.50 8.53
CA GLY A 89 0.25 9.56 8.17
C GLY A 89 0.17 8.23 8.89
N ALA A 90 -0.27 8.21 10.14
CA ALA A 90 -0.47 6.97 10.90
C ALA A 90 -1.58 6.10 10.30
N PHE A 91 -2.69 6.71 9.92
CA PHE A 91 -3.78 6.01 9.24
C PHE A 91 -3.30 5.40 7.92
N ILE A 92 -2.64 6.19 7.07
CA ILE A 92 -2.12 5.73 5.78
C ILE A 92 -1.12 4.59 5.97
N TRP A 93 -0.19 4.72 6.92
CA TRP A 93 0.81 3.69 7.22
C TRP A 93 0.14 2.40 7.69
N MET A 94 -0.77 2.48 8.65
CA MET A 94 -1.44 1.32 9.22
C MET A 94 -2.23 0.53 8.16
N PHE A 95 -3.01 1.22 7.32
CA PHE A 95 -3.75 0.55 6.26
C PHE A 95 -2.84 0.00 5.15
N SER A 96 -1.72 0.66 4.89
CA SER A 96 -0.74 0.16 3.93
C SER A 96 0.01 -1.08 4.42
N LEU A 97 0.23 -1.22 5.74
CA LEU A 97 0.80 -2.43 6.31
C LEU A 97 -0.06 -3.66 6.03
N PHE A 98 -1.37 -3.53 6.13
CA PHE A 98 -2.29 -4.66 5.91
C PHE A 98 -2.55 -4.93 4.44
N SER A 99 -2.84 -3.90 3.65
CA SER A 99 -3.22 -4.04 2.25
C SER A 99 -2.01 -4.16 1.30
N GLY A 100 -0.88 -3.54 1.63
CA GLY A 100 0.28 -3.49 0.75
C GLY A 100 0.16 -2.47 -0.39
N TYR A 101 1.00 -2.66 -1.42
CA TYR A 101 1.00 -1.81 -2.62
C TYR A 101 -0.31 -1.90 -3.40
N PRO A 102 -0.78 -0.81 -4.03
CA PRO A 102 -0.29 0.58 -3.97
C PRO A 102 -1.09 1.48 -3.00
N MET A 103 -1.61 0.94 -1.88
CA MET A 103 -2.55 1.64 -0.99
C MET A 103 -2.02 2.99 -0.50
N ALA A 104 -0.76 3.05 -0.04
CA ALA A 104 -0.16 4.33 0.40
C ALA A 104 -0.21 5.38 -0.70
N ALA A 105 0.17 5.02 -1.93
CA ALA A 105 0.15 5.93 -3.06
C ALA A 105 -1.26 6.43 -3.39
N LYS A 106 -2.27 5.54 -3.29
CA LYS A 106 -3.68 5.89 -3.49
C LYS A 106 -4.15 6.93 -2.47
N LEU A 107 -4.01 6.63 -1.18
CA LEU A 107 -4.47 7.50 -0.10
C LEU A 107 -3.73 8.85 -0.08
N LEU A 108 -2.43 8.85 -0.34
CA LEU A 108 -1.63 10.06 -0.44
C LEU A 108 -2.03 10.92 -1.64
N GLY A 109 -2.20 10.30 -2.81
CA GLY A 109 -2.64 11.00 -4.00
C GLY A 109 -3.99 11.68 -3.80
N GLU A 110 -4.95 10.99 -3.20
CA GLU A 110 -6.27 11.53 -2.86
C GLU A 110 -6.17 12.67 -1.83
N SER A 111 -5.39 12.50 -0.75
CA SER A 111 -5.22 13.50 0.30
C SER A 111 -4.56 14.78 -0.20
N ILE A 112 -3.55 14.66 -1.07
CA ILE A 112 -2.87 15.83 -1.65
C ILE A 112 -3.78 16.55 -2.65
N ARG A 113 -4.46 15.82 -3.57
CA ARG A 113 -5.36 16.43 -4.55
C ARG A 113 -6.57 17.11 -3.91
N SER A 114 -7.05 16.60 -2.79
CA SER A 114 -8.14 17.24 -2.03
C SER A 114 -7.68 18.39 -1.13
N GLY A 115 -6.39 18.76 -1.14
CA GLY A 115 -5.84 19.83 -0.30
C GLY A 115 -5.73 19.51 1.19
N LYS A 116 -6.03 18.26 1.59
CA LYS A 116 -5.94 17.82 2.99
C LYS A 116 -4.49 17.64 3.46
N MET A 117 -3.53 17.54 2.55
CA MET A 117 -2.12 17.28 2.84
C MET A 117 -1.21 18.01 1.87
N GLY A 118 -0.10 18.55 2.37
CA GLY A 118 0.93 19.16 1.54
C GLY A 118 1.84 18.11 0.87
N GLN A 119 2.42 18.47 -0.29
CA GLN A 119 3.29 17.58 -1.05
C GLN A 119 4.51 17.09 -0.26
N THR A 120 5.15 17.96 0.54
CA THR A 120 6.33 17.59 1.34
C THR A 120 5.97 16.57 2.41
N GLU A 121 4.84 16.74 3.07
CA GLU A 121 4.32 15.80 4.04
C GLU A 121 3.97 14.46 3.37
N GLY A 122 3.30 14.50 2.21
CA GLY A 122 3.03 13.32 1.41
C GLY A 122 4.29 12.54 1.04
N LYS A 123 5.38 13.22 0.68
CA LYS A 123 6.69 12.60 0.46
C LYS A 123 7.24 11.91 1.71
N ARG A 124 7.13 12.54 2.88
CA ARG A 124 7.55 11.94 4.15
C ARG A 124 6.79 10.64 4.41
N ILE A 125 5.46 10.70 4.36
CA ILE A 125 4.62 9.53 4.63
C ILE A 125 4.88 8.42 3.60
N LEU A 126 5.02 8.75 2.32
CA LEU A 126 5.30 7.78 1.26
C LEU A 126 6.59 6.99 1.52
N SER A 127 7.63 7.62 2.12
CA SER A 127 8.94 7.00 2.35
C SER A 127 8.91 5.81 3.31
N PHE A 128 7.92 5.72 4.21
CA PHE A 128 7.79 4.60 5.15
C PHE A 128 6.49 3.80 5.02
N SER A 129 5.51 4.30 4.28
CA SER A 129 4.21 3.65 4.14
C SER A 129 4.03 2.86 2.83
N CYS A 130 4.93 3.06 1.85
CA CYS A 130 4.86 2.34 0.58
C CYS A 130 5.50 0.95 0.71
N VAL A 131 4.77 0.01 1.28
CA VAL A 131 5.24 -1.33 1.69
C VAL A 131 4.41 -2.46 1.06
N SER A 132 4.94 -3.69 1.07
CA SER A 132 4.21 -4.89 0.68
C SER A 132 3.32 -5.38 1.82
N GLY A 133 2.23 -6.05 1.50
CA GLY A 133 1.34 -6.64 2.50
C GLY A 133 1.87 -7.95 3.07
N PRO A 134 1.54 -8.28 4.35
CA PRO A 134 2.05 -9.47 5.01
C PRO A 134 1.57 -10.77 4.34
N LEU A 135 0.35 -10.76 3.79
CA LEU A 135 -0.20 -11.95 3.12
C LEU A 135 0.61 -12.33 1.88
N PHE A 136 1.13 -11.34 1.14
CA PHE A 136 2.00 -11.60 0.00
C PHE A 136 3.38 -12.09 0.45
N MET A 137 3.97 -11.45 1.46
CA MET A 137 5.30 -11.81 1.95
C MET A 137 5.33 -13.19 2.60
N VAL A 138 4.35 -13.51 3.43
CA VAL A 138 4.27 -14.80 4.14
C VAL A 138 3.64 -15.88 3.27
N GLY A 139 2.51 -15.58 2.63
CA GLY A 139 1.77 -16.55 1.83
C GLY A 139 2.48 -16.87 0.53
N THR A 140 2.73 -15.87 -0.31
CA THR A 140 3.30 -16.09 -1.65
C THR A 140 4.81 -16.34 -1.57
N VAL A 141 5.57 -15.44 -0.98
CA VAL A 141 7.03 -15.57 -0.98
C VAL A 141 7.49 -16.63 0.01
N GLY A 142 7.04 -16.56 1.25
CA GLY A 142 7.44 -17.53 2.29
C GLY A 142 6.93 -18.93 2.00
N THR A 143 5.60 -19.11 1.89
CA THR A 143 4.99 -20.45 1.80
C THR A 143 5.13 -21.06 0.41
N VAL A 144 4.83 -20.30 -0.66
CA VAL A 144 4.81 -20.87 -2.01
C VAL A 144 6.21 -20.91 -2.64
N MET A 145 6.99 -19.83 -2.58
CA MET A 145 8.29 -19.74 -3.25
C MET A 145 9.41 -20.37 -2.41
N LEU A 146 9.54 -19.94 -1.15
CA LEU A 146 10.60 -20.42 -0.25
C LEU A 146 10.25 -21.70 0.51
N LYS A 147 9.02 -22.22 0.33
CA LYS A 147 8.49 -23.43 1.00
C LYS A 147 8.55 -23.38 2.54
N ASN A 148 8.64 -22.18 3.11
CA ASN A 148 8.73 -21.98 4.55
C ASN A 148 8.08 -20.64 4.97
N PRO A 149 6.91 -20.67 5.64
CA PRO A 149 6.24 -19.44 6.07
C PRO A 149 7.07 -18.64 7.10
N GLY A 150 7.90 -19.31 7.91
CA GLY A 150 8.80 -18.64 8.87
C GLY A 150 9.77 -17.68 8.19
N LEU A 151 10.30 -18.06 7.02
CA LEU A 151 11.14 -17.16 6.21
C LEU A 151 10.36 -15.97 5.68
N GLY A 152 9.09 -16.15 5.36
CA GLY A 152 8.19 -15.06 4.97
C GLY A 152 7.99 -14.04 6.10
N TYR A 153 7.85 -14.49 7.35
CA TYR A 153 7.79 -13.57 8.51
C TYR A 153 9.10 -12.83 8.70
N LEU A 154 10.24 -13.50 8.56
CA LEU A 154 11.54 -12.86 8.67
C LEU A 154 11.73 -11.76 7.62
N ILE A 155 11.32 -12.03 6.38
CA ILE A 155 11.29 -11.04 5.32
C ILE A 155 10.36 -9.88 5.69
N ALA A 156 9.16 -10.16 6.22
CA ALA A 156 8.20 -9.12 6.60
C ALA A 156 8.75 -8.20 7.69
N VAL A 157 9.40 -8.76 8.73
CA VAL A 157 10.05 -7.97 9.77
C VAL A 157 11.15 -7.09 9.17
N GLY A 158 12.05 -7.66 8.38
CA GLY A 158 13.12 -6.91 7.72
C GLY A 158 12.60 -5.82 6.78
N HIS A 159 11.53 -6.10 6.05
CA HIS A 159 10.85 -5.18 5.16
C HIS A 159 10.24 -3.97 5.89
N TYR A 160 9.52 -4.21 6.98
CA TYR A 160 8.88 -3.14 7.76
C TYR A 160 9.89 -2.33 8.56
N VAL A 161 10.89 -2.99 9.17
CA VAL A 161 11.99 -2.28 9.85
C VAL A 161 12.76 -1.43 8.86
N GLY A 162 13.09 -1.97 7.67
CA GLY A 162 13.72 -1.22 6.58
C GLY A 162 12.90 0.00 6.15
N ALA A 163 11.57 -0.13 6.07
CA ALA A 163 10.66 0.97 5.74
C ALA A 163 10.70 2.07 6.81
N LEU A 164 10.66 1.72 8.10
CA LEU A 164 10.72 2.70 9.19
C LEU A 164 12.07 3.44 9.20
N ILE A 165 13.18 2.73 9.02
CA ILE A 165 14.52 3.34 8.89
C ILE A 165 14.56 4.28 7.69
N ASN A 166 14.02 3.85 6.54
CA ASN A 166 13.90 4.67 5.35
C ASN A 166 13.13 5.96 5.62
N GLY A 167 11.99 5.85 6.31
CA GLY A 167 11.20 7.00 6.77
C GLY A 167 12.00 7.98 7.61
N LEU A 168 12.75 7.49 8.60
CA LEU A 168 13.61 8.33 9.45
C LEU A 168 14.67 9.06 8.62
N ILE A 169 15.35 8.37 7.70
CA ILE A 169 16.37 8.97 6.82
C ILE A 169 15.76 10.07 5.96
N PHE A 170 14.61 9.83 5.32
CA PHE A 170 13.96 10.81 4.47
C PHE A 170 13.38 11.98 5.26
N CYS A 171 12.77 11.74 6.41
CA CYS A 171 12.14 12.78 7.22
C CYS A 171 13.16 13.71 7.88
N HIS A 172 14.30 13.19 8.31
CA HIS A 172 15.29 13.96 9.08
C HIS A 172 16.52 14.39 8.27
N GLY A 173 16.89 13.61 7.24
CA GLY A 173 18.11 13.83 6.46
C GLY A 173 17.90 14.42 5.07
N ILE A 174 16.88 14.02 4.35
CA ILE A 174 16.75 14.31 2.92
C ILE A 174 15.70 15.40 2.64
N LEU A 175 14.55 15.33 3.30
CA LEU A 175 13.48 16.29 3.06
C LEU A 175 13.63 17.54 3.96
N PRO A 176 13.26 18.72 3.46
CA PRO A 176 13.38 19.96 4.24
C PRO A 176 12.53 19.86 5.52
N LYS A 177 13.13 20.25 6.66
CA LYS A 177 12.43 20.30 7.96
C LYS A 177 11.37 21.39 8.00
N THR A 178 11.55 22.45 7.24
CA THR A 178 10.65 23.58 7.06
C THR A 178 9.64 23.30 5.95
N GLY A 179 8.64 22.50 6.26
CA GLY A 179 7.43 22.42 5.46
C GLY A 179 6.29 22.75 6.43
N SER A 180 5.46 23.72 6.10
CA SER A 180 4.24 23.99 6.85
C SER A 180 3.53 22.65 7.05
N LEU A 181 3.57 22.11 8.27
CA LEU A 181 2.58 21.16 8.70
C LEU A 181 1.28 21.92 8.57
N VAL A 182 0.54 21.69 7.50
CA VAL A 182 -0.85 22.10 7.44
C VAL A 182 -1.53 21.30 8.53
N THR A 183 -1.59 21.92 9.71
CA THR A 183 -2.33 21.39 10.85
C THR A 183 -3.80 21.47 10.48
N THR A 184 -4.30 20.46 9.78
CA THR A 184 -5.71 20.37 9.39
C THR A 184 -6.62 20.12 10.61
N PHE A 185 -6.05 20.07 11.82
CA PHE A 185 -6.79 19.98 13.07
C PHE A 185 -6.81 21.33 13.82
N GLY A 186 -7.40 22.37 13.23
CA GLY A 186 -7.61 23.61 13.98
C GLY A 186 -7.41 24.93 13.27
N LEU A 187 -7.18 24.93 11.97
CA LEU A 187 -7.45 26.11 11.18
C LEU A 187 -8.80 25.88 10.49
N GLU A 188 -9.80 26.61 10.94
CA GLU A 188 -10.88 27.03 10.09
C GLU A 188 -10.28 27.32 8.72
N SER A 189 -10.60 26.48 7.74
CA SER A 189 -10.28 26.80 6.38
C SER A 189 -10.89 28.17 6.13
N SER A 190 -10.05 29.16 5.85
CA SER A 190 -10.47 30.46 5.31
C SER A 190 -11.03 30.35 3.88
N GLN A 191 -11.26 29.14 3.41
CA GLN A 191 -12.25 28.88 2.39
C GLN A 191 -13.61 28.86 3.10
N PRO A 192 -14.56 29.71 2.65
CA PRO A 192 -15.92 29.63 3.15
C PRO A 192 -16.34 28.17 3.06
N PRO A 193 -17.00 27.64 4.10
CA PRO A 193 -17.47 26.28 4.08
C PRO A 193 -18.18 26.14 2.73
N ILE A 194 -17.65 25.23 1.87
CA ILE A 194 -18.39 24.85 0.68
C ILE A 194 -19.76 24.56 1.28
N ARG A 195 -20.71 25.45 0.98
CA ARG A 195 -22.10 25.29 1.43
C ARG A 195 -22.39 23.83 1.19
N ARG A 196 -22.45 23.04 2.28
CA ARG A 196 -23.10 21.75 2.22
C ARG A 196 -24.52 22.12 1.78
N THR A 197 -24.73 22.12 0.48
CA THR A 197 -26.07 21.95 -0.05
C THR A 197 -26.62 20.82 0.77
N GLU A 198 -27.80 20.98 1.33
CA GLU A 198 -28.52 20.01 2.14
C GLU A 198 -28.46 18.65 1.44
N GLU A 199 -27.34 17.94 1.64
CA GLU A 199 -27.15 16.61 1.09
C GLU A 199 -28.09 15.74 1.93
N LYS A 200 -29.15 15.26 1.28
CA LYS A 200 -29.98 14.17 1.78
C LYS A 200 -29.07 13.15 2.46
N PRO A 201 -29.42 12.63 3.64
CA PRO A 201 -28.61 11.66 4.34
C PRO A 201 -28.26 10.52 3.37
N ILE A 202 -26.99 10.45 2.97
CA ILE A 202 -26.53 9.42 2.04
C ILE A 202 -26.64 8.09 2.76
N SER A 203 -27.40 7.17 2.18
CA SER A 203 -27.55 5.83 2.73
C SER A 203 -26.19 5.13 2.87
N LEU A 204 -25.97 4.40 3.97
CA LEU A 204 -24.77 3.58 4.14
C LEU A 204 -24.57 2.61 2.98
N PHE A 205 -25.64 2.09 2.40
CA PHE A 205 -25.59 1.24 1.21
C PHE A 205 -25.07 1.99 -0.03
N THR A 206 -25.42 3.26 -0.18
CA THR A 206 -24.90 4.10 -1.26
C THR A 206 -23.39 4.31 -1.11
N LEU A 207 -22.93 4.66 0.10
CA LEU A 207 -21.50 4.81 0.41
C LEU A 207 -20.73 3.50 0.15
N LEU A 208 -21.27 2.37 0.58
CA LEU A 208 -20.65 1.06 0.35
C LEU A 208 -20.59 0.74 -1.15
N SER A 209 -21.65 1.01 -1.91
CA SER A 209 -21.69 0.77 -3.35
C SER A 209 -20.66 1.64 -4.10
N GLU A 210 -20.52 2.90 -3.71
CA GLU A 210 -19.51 3.79 -4.26
C GLU A 210 -18.09 3.29 -3.95
N SER A 211 -17.84 2.82 -2.72
CA SER A 211 -16.56 2.25 -2.32
C SER A 211 -16.22 0.98 -3.12
N ILE A 212 -17.21 0.12 -3.39
CA ILE A 212 -17.04 -1.05 -4.26
C ILE A 212 -16.65 -0.63 -5.67
N LEU A 213 -17.35 0.33 -6.27
CA LEU A 213 -17.05 0.81 -7.63
C LEU A 213 -15.66 1.45 -7.72
N LYS A 214 -15.27 2.23 -6.73
CA LYS A 214 -13.92 2.81 -6.65
C LYS A 214 -12.83 1.72 -6.53
N ALA A 215 -13.09 0.69 -5.71
CA ALA A 215 -12.20 -0.46 -5.58
C ALA A 215 -12.01 -1.18 -6.90
N PHE A 216 -13.07 -1.47 -7.67
CA PHE A 216 -12.99 -2.08 -8.99
C PHE A 216 -12.16 -1.27 -9.99
N ARG A 217 -12.36 0.05 -10.04
CA ARG A 217 -11.57 0.94 -10.91
C ARG A 217 -10.09 0.87 -10.58
N THR A 218 -9.75 0.88 -9.29
CA THR A 218 -8.38 0.79 -8.81
C THR A 218 -7.76 -0.56 -9.18
N LEU A 219 -8.48 -1.65 -8.97
CA LEU A 219 -8.03 -3.01 -9.29
C LEU A 219 -7.88 -3.24 -10.80
N GLY A 220 -8.76 -2.69 -11.62
CA GLY A 220 -8.63 -2.75 -13.08
C GLY A 220 -7.34 -2.10 -13.58
N LEU A 221 -6.96 -0.96 -12.99
CA LEU A 221 -5.68 -0.31 -13.30
C LEU A 221 -4.49 -1.18 -12.85
N ILE A 222 -4.54 -1.77 -11.67
CA ILE A 222 -3.50 -2.67 -11.15
C ILE A 222 -3.34 -3.89 -12.06
N LEU A 223 -4.45 -4.51 -12.47
CA LEU A 223 -4.45 -5.64 -13.40
C LEU A 223 -3.74 -5.28 -14.71
N GLY A 224 -4.06 -4.12 -15.30
CA GLY A 224 -3.43 -3.65 -16.53
C GLY A 224 -1.90 -3.54 -16.40
N TYR A 225 -1.41 -2.95 -15.31
CA TYR A 225 0.03 -2.88 -15.04
C TYR A 225 0.66 -4.26 -14.86
N ILE A 226 0.05 -5.14 -14.06
CA ILE A 226 0.57 -6.49 -13.84
C ILE A 226 0.68 -7.24 -15.16
N VAL A 227 -0.36 -7.23 -15.99
CA VAL A 227 -0.35 -7.94 -17.27
C VAL A 227 0.72 -7.41 -18.22
N ILE A 228 0.83 -6.07 -18.39
CA ILE A 228 1.82 -5.47 -19.27
C ILE A 228 3.25 -5.83 -18.83
N PHE A 229 3.55 -5.72 -17.54
CA PHE A 229 4.88 -6.03 -17.03
C PHE A 229 5.18 -7.53 -16.98
N SER A 230 4.18 -8.39 -16.79
CA SER A 230 4.34 -9.84 -16.90
C SER A 230 4.64 -10.27 -18.34
N VAL A 231 4.00 -9.67 -19.33
CA VAL A 231 4.33 -9.88 -20.74
C VAL A 231 5.75 -9.43 -21.05
N ALA A 232 6.14 -8.23 -20.61
CA ALA A 232 7.50 -7.74 -20.80
C ALA A 232 8.56 -8.64 -20.13
N ALA A 233 8.29 -9.13 -18.94
CA ALA A 233 9.17 -10.04 -18.21
C ALA A 233 9.33 -11.38 -18.93
N GLU A 234 8.24 -11.93 -19.50
CA GLU A 234 8.29 -13.19 -20.26
C GLU A 234 9.11 -13.06 -21.55
N PHE A 235 9.01 -11.92 -22.25
CA PHE A 235 9.86 -11.65 -23.41
C PHE A 235 11.36 -11.54 -23.05
N LEU A 236 11.70 -11.10 -21.86
CA LEU A 236 13.08 -10.94 -21.40
C LEU A 236 13.67 -12.21 -20.79
N ARG A 237 12.82 -13.17 -20.40
CA ARG A 237 13.20 -14.41 -19.71
C ARG A 237 14.31 -15.23 -20.40
N PRO A 238 14.32 -15.40 -21.76
CA PRO A 238 15.34 -16.22 -22.45
C PRO A 238 16.74 -15.58 -22.48
N TYR A 239 16.86 -14.30 -22.16
CA TYR A 239 18.11 -13.57 -22.27
C TYR A 239 18.87 -13.52 -20.95
N PRO A 240 20.23 -13.36 -20.96
CA PRO A 240 21.02 -13.09 -19.73
C PRO A 240 20.53 -11.85 -18.96
N LEU A 241 19.72 -11.04 -19.65
CA LEU A 241 18.93 -9.94 -19.13
C LEU A 241 17.79 -10.37 -18.16
N GLY A 242 17.60 -11.69 -17.93
CA GLY A 242 16.66 -12.21 -16.94
C GLY A 242 16.84 -11.62 -15.53
N ILE A 243 18.07 -11.16 -15.21
CA ILE A 243 18.38 -10.36 -14.03
C ILE A 243 17.58 -9.03 -13.98
N PHE A 244 17.27 -8.44 -15.14
CA PHE A 244 16.39 -7.26 -15.21
C PHE A 244 14.93 -7.58 -14.86
N GLY A 245 14.51 -8.87 -14.94
CA GLY A 245 13.23 -9.34 -14.40
C GLY A 245 13.05 -9.05 -12.92
N LEU A 246 14.16 -9.01 -12.15
CA LEU A 246 14.16 -8.57 -10.73
C LEU A 246 13.60 -7.16 -10.55
N GLY A 247 13.82 -6.28 -11.53
CA GLY A 247 13.37 -4.89 -11.49
C GLY A 247 12.04 -4.62 -12.19
N LEU A 248 11.54 -5.52 -13.01
CA LEU A 248 10.31 -5.30 -13.78
C LEU A 248 9.06 -5.60 -12.96
N GLU A 249 8.99 -6.80 -12.39
CA GLU A 249 7.83 -7.26 -11.63
C GLU A 249 8.30 -7.99 -10.37
N MET A 250 7.77 -7.56 -9.24
CA MET A 250 8.19 -7.97 -7.90
C MET A 250 8.08 -9.49 -7.68
N THR A 251 6.99 -10.10 -8.15
CA THR A 251 6.73 -11.54 -7.95
C THR A 251 7.72 -12.39 -8.75
N MET A 252 7.93 -12.03 -10.02
CA MET A 252 8.91 -12.70 -10.88
C MET A 252 10.32 -12.55 -10.29
N GLY A 253 10.64 -11.36 -9.77
CA GLY A 253 11.92 -11.11 -9.11
C GLY A 253 12.13 -12.00 -7.88
N CYS A 254 11.15 -12.10 -7.00
CA CYS A 254 11.23 -12.99 -5.84
C CYS A 254 11.32 -14.46 -6.22
N HIS A 255 10.56 -14.89 -7.22
CA HIS A 255 10.62 -16.25 -7.75
C HIS A 255 12.01 -16.58 -8.29
N LEU A 256 12.59 -15.70 -9.11
CA LEU A 256 13.93 -15.87 -9.64
C LEU A 256 14.97 -16.01 -8.52
N VAL A 257 14.93 -15.11 -7.52
CA VAL A 257 15.85 -15.18 -6.37
C VAL A 257 15.67 -16.46 -5.57
N SER A 258 14.44 -16.94 -5.41
CA SER A 258 14.16 -18.18 -4.67
C SER A 258 14.78 -19.42 -5.31
N GLU A 259 14.92 -19.44 -6.64
CA GLU A 259 15.44 -20.57 -7.43
C GLU A 259 16.94 -20.42 -7.80
N LEU A 260 17.57 -19.27 -7.59
CA LEU A 260 18.98 -19.08 -7.92
C LEU A 260 19.88 -20.06 -7.15
N PRO A 261 20.70 -20.89 -7.84
CA PRO A 261 21.62 -21.81 -7.16
C PRO A 261 22.78 -21.07 -6.51
N GLY A 262 23.39 -21.68 -5.49
CA GLY A 262 24.60 -21.17 -4.85
C GLY A 262 24.44 -19.97 -3.91
N LEU A 263 23.24 -19.42 -3.73
CA LEU A 263 23.00 -18.35 -2.76
C LEU A 263 22.93 -18.91 -1.34
N SER A 264 23.68 -18.31 -0.40
CA SER A 264 23.51 -18.59 1.02
C SER A 264 22.10 -18.16 1.50
N GLY A 265 21.60 -18.78 2.57
CA GLY A 265 20.30 -18.45 3.14
C GLY A 265 20.11 -16.95 3.42
N PRO A 266 21.04 -16.31 4.17
CA PRO A 266 20.98 -14.87 4.43
C PRO A 266 20.93 -14.02 3.18
N LEU A 267 21.77 -14.33 2.18
CA LEU A 267 21.81 -13.57 0.94
C LEU A 267 20.53 -13.73 0.13
N ARG A 268 19.99 -14.95 0.03
CA ARG A 268 18.72 -15.24 -0.66
C ARG A 268 17.57 -14.47 -0.02
N LEU A 269 17.43 -14.50 1.30
CA LEU A 269 16.39 -13.78 2.01
C LEU A 269 16.56 -12.26 1.89
N GLY A 270 17.80 -11.77 2.02
CA GLY A 270 18.11 -10.37 1.83
C GLY A 270 17.74 -9.86 0.43
N LEU A 271 18.06 -10.63 -0.60
CA LEU A 271 17.67 -10.29 -1.98
C LEU A 271 16.15 -10.32 -2.17
N CYS A 272 15.43 -11.32 -1.61
CA CYS A 272 13.97 -11.32 -1.62
C CYS A 272 13.41 -10.07 -0.92
N GLY A 273 13.92 -9.72 0.26
CA GLY A 273 13.54 -8.51 0.98
C GLY A 273 13.81 -7.23 0.18
N ALA A 274 14.95 -7.15 -0.51
CA ALA A 274 15.31 -6.03 -1.36
C ALA A 274 14.37 -5.88 -2.57
N VAL A 275 14.09 -6.97 -3.29
CA VAL A 275 13.18 -6.99 -4.44
C VAL A 275 11.77 -6.61 -4.02
N LEU A 276 11.29 -7.17 -2.92
CA LEU A 276 9.98 -6.83 -2.34
C LEU A 276 9.88 -5.35 -1.99
N ALA A 277 10.91 -4.81 -1.34
CA ALA A 277 10.92 -3.42 -0.91
C ALA A 277 11.06 -2.45 -2.08
N PHE A 278 11.83 -2.78 -3.11
CA PHE A 278 11.91 -2.01 -4.34
C PHE A 278 10.56 -2.01 -5.10
N GLY A 279 9.90 -3.17 -5.19
CA GLY A 279 8.57 -3.34 -5.79
C GLY A 279 8.57 -3.48 -7.32
N GLY A 280 9.66 -3.12 -8.00
CA GLY A 280 9.76 -3.20 -9.46
C GLY A 280 9.02 -2.09 -10.23
N CYS A 281 9.19 -2.11 -11.56
CA CYS A 281 8.57 -1.13 -12.45
C CYS A 281 7.03 -1.22 -12.48
N SER A 282 6.48 -2.42 -12.31
CA SER A 282 5.03 -2.63 -12.25
C SER A 282 4.41 -1.86 -11.08
N ILE A 283 4.94 -2.01 -9.86
CA ILE A 283 4.47 -1.28 -8.67
C ILE A 283 4.76 0.21 -8.79
N ALA A 284 5.89 0.60 -9.37
CA ALA A 284 6.20 2.01 -9.63
C ALA A 284 5.16 2.66 -10.55
N GLY A 285 4.81 1.98 -11.66
CA GLY A 285 3.76 2.44 -12.57
C GLY A 285 2.40 2.59 -11.88
N GLN A 286 1.97 1.56 -11.15
CA GLN A 286 0.73 1.58 -10.36
C GLN A 286 0.71 2.76 -9.36
N SER A 287 1.79 2.92 -8.59
CA SER A 287 1.92 3.98 -7.59
C SER A 287 1.91 5.37 -8.23
N MET A 288 2.62 5.54 -9.35
CA MET A 288 2.65 6.82 -10.07
C MET A 288 1.30 7.19 -10.67
N ALA A 289 0.52 6.22 -11.15
CA ALA A 289 -0.84 6.45 -11.59
C ALA A 289 -1.76 6.93 -10.45
N MET A 290 -1.61 6.37 -9.24
CA MET A 290 -2.34 6.81 -8.05
C MET A 290 -1.89 8.20 -7.56
N LEU A 291 -0.60 8.51 -7.67
CA LEU A 291 0.00 9.80 -7.31
C LEU A 291 -0.16 10.88 -8.39
N ALA A 292 -0.78 10.56 -9.54
CA ALA A 292 -0.98 11.56 -10.60
C ALA A 292 -1.67 12.82 -10.06
N GLY A 293 -1.14 13.99 -10.41
CA GLY A 293 -1.64 15.28 -9.93
C GLY A 293 -1.23 15.68 -8.50
N SER A 294 -0.49 14.83 -7.77
CA SER A 294 0.02 15.15 -6.42
C SER A 294 1.32 15.98 -6.44
N GLY A 295 1.97 16.13 -7.59
CA GLY A 295 3.29 16.75 -7.71
C GLY A 295 4.46 15.86 -7.25
N ILE A 296 4.23 14.64 -6.78
CA ILE A 296 5.28 13.68 -6.45
C ILE A 296 5.76 13.00 -7.74
N GLY A 297 7.02 13.25 -8.10
CA GLY A 297 7.61 12.74 -9.34
C GLY A 297 8.19 11.33 -9.20
N ILE A 298 8.34 10.65 -10.35
CA ILE A 298 8.90 9.30 -10.45
C ILE A 298 10.33 9.21 -9.91
N THR A 299 11.16 10.22 -10.11
CA THR A 299 12.54 10.25 -9.62
C THR A 299 12.62 10.14 -8.11
N TYR A 300 11.77 10.90 -7.38
CA TYR A 300 11.67 10.80 -5.93
C TYR A 300 11.19 9.40 -5.52
N TYR A 301 10.16 8.89 -6.19
CA TYR A 301 9.61 7.58 -5.91
C TYR A 301 10.67 6.47 -6.05
N LEU A 302 11.38 6.43 -7.19
CA LEU A 302 12.40 5.42 -7.43
C LEU A 302 13.58 5.52 -6.46
N TYR A 303 14.03 6.74 -6.14
CA TYR A 303 15.09 6.96 -5.17
C TYR A 303 14.71 6.44 -3.77
N MET A 304 13.52 6.77 -3.31
CA MET A 304 12.99 6.30 -2.03
C MET A 304 12.83 4.77 -2.00
N LYS A 305 12.35 4.17 -3.10
CA LYS A 305 12.16 2.72 -3.19
C LYS A 305 13.48 1.96 -3.28
N LEU A 306 14.47 2.48 -4.00
CA LEU A 306 15.80 1.90 -4.06
C LEU A 306 16.44 1.88 -2.67
N ASN A 307 16.37 2.99 -1.95
CA ASN A 307 16.91 3.08 -0.59
C ASN A 307 16.18 2.10 0.37
N HIS A 308 14.85 2.02 0.27
CA HIS A 308 14.06 1.04 1.03
C HIS A 308 14.47 -0.41 0.67
N GLY A 309 14.71 -0.71 -0.61
CA GLY A 309 15.19 -2.01 -1.07
C GLY A 309 16.52 -2.40 -0.43
N ILE A 310 17.49 -1.51 -0.44
CA ILE A 310 18.81 -1.72 0.17
C ILE A 310 18.65 -1.97 1.68
N LEU A 311 17.94 -1.12 2.38
CA LEU A 311 17.72 -1.23 3.83
C LEU A 311 17.00 -2.53 4.20
N SER A 312 15.91 -2.85 3.50
CA SER A 312 15.16 -4.09 3.72
C SER A 312 16.03 -5.33 3.48
N GLY A 313 16.83 -5.32 2.43
CA GLY A 313 17.77 -6.40 2.12
C GLY A 313 18.79 -6.61 3.23
N ILE A 314 19.45 -5.54 3.67
CA ILE A 314 20.46 -5.57 4.74
C ILE A 314 19.84 -6.06 6.05
N VAL A 315 18.69 -5.50 6.45
CA VAL A 315 18.03 -5.89 7.71
C VAL A 315 17.58 -7.34 7.66
N THR A 316 16.98 -7.79 6.56
CA THR A 316 16.53 -9.19 6.40
C THR A 316 17.70 -10.17 6.45
N ALA A 317 18.80 -9.88 5.73
CA ALA A 317 19.99 -10.71 5.74
C ALA A 317 20.62 -10.73 7.15
N GLY A 318 20.74 -9.58 7.79
CA GLY A 318 21.28 -9.45 9.15
C GLY A 318 20.46 -10.21 10.20
N LEU A 319 19.14 -10.15 10.14
CA LEU A 319 18.25 -10.93 11.01
C LEU A 319 18.44 -12.43 10.82
N MET A 320 18.56 -12.88 9.56
CA MET A 320 18.81 -14.28 9.25
C MET A 320 20.18 -14.74 9.80
N MET A 321 21.25 -13.94 9.60
CA MET A 321 22.57 -14.25 10.15
C MET A 321 22.57 -14.30 11.66
N LEU A 322 21.84 -13.39 12.34
CA LEU A 322 21.69 -13.39 13.78
C LEU A 322 20.98 -14.68 14.30
N LEU A 323 19.89 -15.08 13.65
CA LEU A 323 19.16 -16.29 14.02
C LEU A 323 20.01 -17.56 13.82
N GLN A 324 20.83 -17.59 12.75
CA GLN A 324 21.80 -18.69 12.53
C GLN A 324 22.90 -18.71 13.62
N ALA A 325 23.46 -17.55 13.96
CA ALA A 325 24.48 -17.44 15.00
C ALA A 325 23.96 -17.84 16.39
N CYS A 326 22.67 -17.60 16.66
CA CYS A 326 22.02 -18.00 17.91
C CYS A 326 21.56 -19.48 17.90
N GLY A 327 21.76 -20.22 16.80
CA GLY A 327 21.36 -21.65 16.71
C GLY A 327 19.84 -21.85 16.54
N PHE A 328 19.09 -20.78 16.26
CA PHE A 328 17.65 -20.89 16.06
C PHE A 328 17.24 -21.41 14.66
N VAL A 329 18.13 -21.35 13.69
CA VAL A 329 17.88 -21.77 12.30
C VAL A 329 19.10 -22.45 11.74
N ASP A 330 19.07 -23.79 11.62
CA ASP A 330 19.99 -24.57 10.80
C ASP A 330 19.43 -24.64 9.37
N LEU A 331 19.84 -23.74 8.50
CA LEU A 331 19.53 -23.83 7.07
C LEU A 331 20.76 -24.35 6.34
N PRO A 332 20.80 -25.64 5.92
CA PRO A 332 21.83 -26.09 4.98
C PRO A 332 21.70 -25.30 3.66
N VAL A 333 22.84 -25.05 3.06
CA VAL A 333 22.96 -24.46 1.71
C VAL A 333 22.29 -25.45 0.74
N GLY A 334 21.03 -25.28 0.43
CA GLY A 334 20.26 -26.15 -0.44
C GLY A 334 18.96 -26.58 0.21
N LEU A 335 17.84 -26.09 -0.32
CA LEU A 335 16.47 -26.56 -0.14
C LEU A 335 16.14 -27.13 1.26
N VAL A 336 15.59 -26.27 2.11
CA VAL A 336 15.00 -26.73 3.37
C VAL A 336 13.65 -27.39 3.07
N TYR A 337 13.70 -28.64 2.77
CA TYR A 337 12.56 -29.54 2.93
C TYR A 337 12.57 -30.06 4.38
N GLY A 338 11.56 -29.67 5.14
CA GLY A 338 11.21 -30.29 6.41
C GLY A 338 12.25 -30.14 7.52
N SER A 339 12.41 -28.94 8.09
CA SER A 339 13.07 -28.86 9.40
C SER A 339 12.00 -28.94 10.50
N ASP A 340 12.09 -29.97 11.34
CA ASP A 340 11.36 -30.10 12.62
C ASP A 340 11.81 -29.06 13.67
N ASN A 341 12.29 -27.90 13.21
CA ASN A 341 12.84 -26.87 14.07
C ASN A 341 11.70 -26.19 14.87
N GLU A 342 11.75 -26.32 16.17
CA GLU A 342 10.69 -25.89 17.10
C GLU A 342 10.34 -24.42 16.96
N VAL A 343 11.30 -23.56 16.67
CA VAL A 343 11.10 -22.10 16.45
C VAL A 343 10.32 -21.85 15.15
N ILE A 344 10.61 -22.59 14.08
CA ILE A 344 9.88 -22.49 12.81
C ILE A 344 8.46 -23.04 12.99
N ARG A 345 8.28 -24.09 13.79
CA ARG A 345 6.99 -24.65 14.16
C ARG A 345 6.21 -23.71 15.09
N MET A 346 6.89 -23.05 16.04
CA MET A 346 6.29 -21.98 16.86
C MET A 346 5.89 -20.77 16.02
N LEU A 347 6.72 -20.31 15.10
CA LEU A 347 6.37 -19.24 14.16
C LEU A 347 5.21 -19.64 13.23
N GLY A 348 5.17 -20.91 12.80
CA GLY A 348 4.05 -21.48 12.06
C GLY A 348 2.77 -21.61 12.92
N GLY A 349 2.89 -22.00 14.19
CA GLY A 349 1.80 -22.02 15.17
C GLY A 349 1.32 -20.60 15.53
N PHE A 350 2.25 -19.65 15.62
CA PHE A 350 1.93 -18.22 15.75
C PHE A 350 1.17 -17.70 14.53
N HIS A 351 1.45 -18.23 13.34
CA HIS A 351 0.70 -17.92 12.12
C HIS A 351 -0.77 -18.28 12.22
N THR A 352 -1.09 -19.52 12.59
CA THR A 352 -2.49 -19.93 12.74
C THR A 352 -3.17 -19.11 13.84
N THR A 353 -2.48 -18.82 14.94
CA THR A 353 -3.01 -18.01 16.04
C THR A 353 -3.17 -16.55 15.63
N ILE A 354 -2.18 -15.93 14.99
CA ILE A 354 -2.30 -14.52 14.51
C ILE A 354 -3.31 -14.41 13.37
N PHE A 355 -3.39 -15.40 12.48
CA PHE A 355 -4.39 -15.40 11.41
C PHE A 355 -5.81 -15.52 11.97
N HIS A 356 -6.01 -16.41 12.95
CA HIS A 356 -7.28 -16.52 13.67
C HIS A 356 -7.55 -15.30 14.57
N MET A 357 -6.54 -14.79 15.28
CA MET A 357 -6.69 -13.55 16.03
C MET A 357 -6.87 -12.34 15.12
N GLY A 358 -6.19 -12.26 13.99
CA GLY A 358 -6.36 -11.21 13.01
C GLY A 358 -7.77 -11.18 12.42
N SER A 359 -8.32 -12.35 12.08
CA SER A 359 -9.70 -12.46 11.60
C SER A 359 -10.71 -12.16 12.72
N VAL A 360 -10.49 -12.64 13.95
CA VAL A 360 -11.33 -12.33 15.12
C VAL A 360 -11.24 -10.85 15.49
N VAL A 361 -10.04 -10.27 15.51
CA VAL A 361 -9.85 -8.83 15.76
C VAL A 361 -10.49 -7.98 14.66
N THR A 362 -10.36 -8.38 13.39
CA THR A 362 -11.00 -7.68 12.27
C THR A 362 -12.51 -7.74 12.37
N VAL A 363 -13.09 -8.91 12.66
CA VAL A 363 -14.52 -9.09 12.87
C VAL A 363 -15.00 -8.32 14.11
N THR A 364 -14.22 -8.35 15.20
CA THR A 364 -14.57 -7.63 16.45
C THR A 364 -14.50 -6.12 16.24
N ILE A 365 -13.47 -5.61 15.57
CA ILE A 365 -13.38 -4.19 15.19
C ILE A 365 -14.53 -3.81 14.27
N LEU A 366 -14.88 -4.64 13.29
CA LEU A 366 -16.01 -4.40 12.41
C LEU A 366 -17.33 -4.36 13.20
N MET A 367 -17.55 -5.30 14.14
CA MET A 367 -18.72 -5.32 15.02
C MET A 367 -18.76 -4.09 15.95
N VAL A 368 -17.63 -3.72 16.57
CA VAL A 368 -17.55 -2.54 17.43
C VAL A 368 -17.81 -1.25 16.63
N VAL A 369 -17.27 -1.17 15.41
CA VAL A 369 -17.53 -0.04 14.50
C VAL A 369 -18.99 0.00 14.09
N ILE A 370 -19.61 -1.13 13.73
CA ILE A 370 -21.02 -1.22 13.36
C ILE A 370 -21.93 -0.84 14.54
N CYS A 371 -21.67 -1.40 15.73
CA CYS A 371 -22.45 -1.08 16.95
C CYS A 371 -22.22 0.36 17.42
N GLY A 372 -21.00 0.89 17.26
CA GLY A 372 -20.68 2.29 17.55
C GLY A 372 -21.37 3.25 16.57
N LEU A 373 -21.46 2.88 15.30
CA LEU A 373 -22.17 3.63 14.26
C LEU A 373 -23.69 3.62 14.49
N ASP A 374 -24.26 2.49 14.86
CA ASP A 374 -25.69 2.38 15.15
C ASP A 374 -26.07 3.29 16.32
N ARG A 375 -25.31 3.30 17.41
CA ARG A 375 -25.52 4.22 18.54
C ARG A 375 -25.35 5.69 18.16
N TRP A 376 -24.37 6.00 17.30
CA TRP A 376 -24.10 7.37 16.87
C TRP A 376 -25.19 7.89 15.93
N VAL A 377 -25.65 7.07 14.97
CA VAL A 377 -26.78 7.39 14.08
C VAL A 377 -28.06 7.58 14.88
N HIS A 378 -28.36 6.69 15.82
CA HIS A 378 -29.51 6.81 16.70
C HIS A 378 -29.45 8.06 17.60
N GLY A 379 -28.26 8.34 18.18
CA GLY A 379 -28.05 9.53 19.02
C GLY A 379 -28.21 10.83 18.23
N ARG A 380 -27.79 10.87 16.96
CA ARG A 380 -27.96 12.04 16.09
C ARG A 380 -29.40 12.26 15.66
N ILE A 381 -30.11 11.20 15.30
CA ILE A 381 -31.52 11.26 14.94
C ILE A 381 -32.40 11.73 16.14
N VAL A 382 -32.06 11.29 17.35
CA VAL A 382 -32.73 11.71 18.57
C VAL A 382 -32.48 13.18 18.91
N ASN A 383 -31.22 13.66 18.76
CA ASN A 383 -30.88 15.07 18.97
C ASN A 383 -31.49 15.99 17.90
N ASP A 384 -31.44 15.61 16.61
CA ASP A 384 -32.10 16.40 15.56
C ASP A 384 -33.63 16.50 15.76
N LYS A 385 -34.30 15.43 16.24
CA LYS A 385 -35.69 15.47 16.59
C LYS A 385 -35.99 16.40 17.78
N LYS A 386 -35.08 16.45 18.76
CA LYS A 386 -35.20 17.32 19.92
C LYS A 386 -35.09 18.80 19.55
N ASP A 387 -34.09 19.13 18.72
CA ASP A 387 -33.86 20.49 18.19
C ASP A 387 -35.05 20.97 17.32
N ILE A 388 -35.64 20.08 16.52
CA ILE A 388 -36.81 20.40 15.68
C ILE A 388 -38.05 20.65 16.58
N THR A 389 -38.18 19.87 17.65
CA THR A 389 -39.33 20.02 18.59
C THR A 389 -39.18 21.30 19.43
N GLU A 390 -37.96 21.66 19.86
CA GLU A 390 -37.68 22.91 20.58
C GLU A 390 -37.95 24.13 19.70
N ARG A 391 -37.49 24.15 18.46
CA ARG A 391 -37.75 25.25 17.50
C ARG A 391 -39.23 25.42 17.19
N ARG A 392 -39.99 24.33 17.12
CA ARG A 392 -41.40 24.38 16.85
C ARG A 392 -42.18 24.95 18.04
N ASN A 393 -41.74 24.66 19.27
CA ASN A 393 -42.35 25.22 20.48
C ASN A 393 -42.04 26.73 20.64
N ASP A 394 -40.84 27.16 20.24
CA ASP A 394 -40.45 28.58 20.25
C ASP A 394 -41.26 29.39 19.21
N ASP A 395 -41.50 28.82 18.03
CA ASP A 395 -42.33 29.46 16.99
C ASP A 395 -43.80 29.54 17.39
N GLU A 396 -44.38 28.51 18.04
CA GLU A 396 -45.77 28.52 18.54
C GLU A 396 -45.94 29.45 19.76
N GLY A 397 -44.89 29.65 20.57
CA GLY A 397 -44.88 30.59 21.69
C GLY A 397 -44.86 32.06 21.25
N SER A 398 -44.31 32.38 20.09
CA SER A 398 -44.23 33.75 19.56
C SER A 398 -45.55 34.30 18.97
N TRP A 399 -46.49 33.43 18.62
CA TRP A 399 -47.80 33.80 18.06
C TRP A 399 -48.87 34.09 19.10
N ASN A 400 -48.63 33.74 20.39
CA ASN A 400 -49.61 33.98 21.46
C ASN A 400 -49.40 35.30 22.23
N HIS A 401 -48.48 36.17 21.78
CA HIS A 401 -48.20 37.47 22.41
C HIS A 401 -48.31 38.68 21.46
N SER A 402 -49.03 38.52 20.32
CA SER A 402 -49.33 39.64 19.42
C SER A 402 -50.83 39.93 19.31
#